data_c61be057845acedca244c14c5f05d4f8
#
_entry.id   c61be057845acedca244c14c5f05d4f8
#
_cell.length_a   1.000
_cell.length_b   1.000
_cell.length_c   1.000
_cell.angle_alpha   90.00
_cell.angle_beta   90.00
_cell.angle_gamma   90.00
#
_symmetry.space_group_name_H-M   'P 1'
#
loop_
_entity.id
_entity.type
_entity.pdbx_description
1 polymer ?
#
loop_
_entity_poly.entity_id
_entity_poly.type
_entity_poly.pdbx_seq_one_letter_code
_entity_poly.pdbx_strand_id
1 'polypeptide(L)'
;NSTFIGSNLALIEDSDGFLIEKSTFKDSSNGDYGVYIKNTDSGTFKDNTILNSASDDGTDFGALYLTGSKTNLLQNNTITNSGRSGIHLKSSSTDNKIYSNTVSSSYFSGIYIQSSDRALVRNNTFSSSGDHGIKVSSSDNSVIDNNTLSSNTDYGLYVSNSDDVIAKSNTASNNNAGLYFSASDDMIVSSNTVDDHASHGVYFTDSKRVRVKHNEIKNS
;
A
#
# COMPACT_ATOMS: atom_id res chain seq x y z
N ASN A 1 16.69 -19.32 -3.36
CA ASN A 1 17.13 -17.92 -3.48
C ASN A 1 17.54 -17.64 -4.93
N SER A 2 16.78 -16.80 -5.62
CA SER A 2 17.11 -16.38 -6.99
C SER A 2 17.36 -14.87 -6.98
N THR A 3 18.21 -14.39 -7.87
CA THR A 3 18.43 -12.96 -8.07
C THR A 3 18.12 -12.59 -9.51
N PHE A 4 17.26 -11.61 -9.70
CA PHE A 4 16.87 -11.06 -11.00
C PHE A 4 17.40 -9.63 -11.09
N ILE A 5 18.08 -9.28 -12.18
CA ILE A 5 18.68 -7.96 -12.38
C ILE A 5 18.37 -7.50 -13.80
N GLY A 6 17.88 -6.27 -13.96
CA GLY A 6 17.60 -5.69 -15.27
C GLY A 6 16.18 -5.13 -15.39
N SER A 7 15.71 -4.84 -16.58
CA SER A 7 14.38 -4.28 -16.85
C SER A 7 13.27 -5.35 -16.78
N ASN A 8 12.08 -4.98 -16.29
CA ASN A 8 10.89 -5.84 -16.20
C ASN A 8 11.20 -7.22 -15.61
N LEU A 9 11.57 -7.24 -14.34
CA LEU A 9 12.24 -8.38 -13.70
C LEU A 9 11.42 -9.66 -13.66
N ALA A 10 10.09 -9.57 -13.46
CA ALA A 10 9.21 -10.73 -13.50
C ALA A 10 7.78 -10.35 -13.91
N LEU A 11 7.21 -11.13 -14.79
CA LEU A 11 5.79 -11.13 -15.12
C LEU A 11 5.20 -12.50 -14.77
N ILE A 12 4.15 -12.49 -13.94
CA ILE A 12 3.35 -13.66 -13.59
C ILE A 12 1.96 -13.37 -14.15
N GLU A 13 1.59 -14.02 -15.22
CA GLU A 13 0.33 -13.81 -15.93
C GLU A 13 -0.43 -15.13 -16.06
N ASP A 14 -1.75 -15.08 -15.82
CA ASP A 14 -2.67 -16.22 -15.95
C ASP A 14 -2.14 -17.51 -15.25
N SER A 15 -1.52 -17.35 -14.06
CA SER A 15 -0.77 -18.41 -13.35
C SER A 15 -1.20 -18.54 -11.90
N ASP A 16 -2.41 -19.03 -11.67
CA ASP A 16 -2.99 -19.16 -10.33
C ASP A 16 -2.17 -20.05 -9.39
N GLY A 17 -2.22 -19.71 -8.10
CA GLY A 17 -1.58 -20.50 -7.05
C GLY A 17 -0.04 -20.46 -7.07
N PHE A 18 0.58 -19.47 -7.72
CA PHE A 18 2.04 -19.36 -7.75
C PHE A 18 2.66 -19.21 -6.35
N LEU A 19 3.90 -19.63 -6.22
CA LEU A 19 4.73 -19.37 -5.05
C LEU A 19 6.07 -18.75 -5.49
N ILE A 20 6.31 -17.50 -5.08
CA ILE A 20 7.61 -16.85 -5.23
C ILE A 20 8.09 -16.46 -3.84
N GLU A 21 9.23 -17.01 -3.45
CA GLU A 21 9.80 -16.76 -2.13
C GLU A 21 11.32 -16.62 -2.14
N LYS A 22 11.84 -15.90 -1.14
CA LYS A 22 13.28 -15.76 -0.85
C LYS A 22 14.10 -15.37 -2.07
N SER A 23 13.55 -14.48 -2.89
CA SER A 23 14.18 -14.02 -4.14
C SER A 23 14.43 -12.51 -4.07
N THR A 24 15.43 -12.06 -4.82
CA THR A 24 15.80 -10.65 -4.96
C THR A 24 15.55 -10.18 -6.37
N PHE A 25 14.81 -9.09 -6.51
CA PHE A 25 14.53 -8.38 -7.75
C PHE A 25 15.15 -7.00 -7.64
N LYS A 26 16.10 -6.63 -8.50
CA LYS A 26 16.80 -5.37 -8.33
C LYS A 26 17.20 -4.70 -9.62
N ASP A 27 17.38 -3.38 -9.50
CA ASP A 27 17.93 -2.54 -10.54
C ASP A 27 17.13 -2.63 -11.85
N SER A 28 15.78 -2.61 -11.76
CA SER A 28 14.95 -2.52 -12.95
C SER A 28 15.13 -1.13 -13.56
N SER A 29 15.80 -1.07 -14.70
CA SER A 29 16.03 0.14 -15.48
C SER A 29 15.10 0.16 -16.68
N ASN A 30 14.43 1.28 -16.93
CA ASN A 30 13.50 1.47 -18.05
C ASN A 30 12.30 0.50 -18.05
N GLY A 31 11.92 -0.01 -16.90
CA GLY A 31 10.78 -0.90 -16.75
C GLY A 31 9.71 -0.26 -15.87
N ASP A 32 8.49 -0.53 -16.21
CA ASP A 32 7.34 0.00 -15.50
C ASP A 32 7.15 -0.63 -14.12
N TYR A 33 7.80 -1.77 -13.84
CA TYR A 33 7.64 -2.55 -12.62
C TYR A 33 8.88 -3.40 -12.27
N GLY A 34 9.02 -3.75 -11.02
CA GLY A 34 9.94 -4.82 -10.59
C GLY A 34 9.32 -6.20 -10.82
N VAL A 35 8.14 -6.42 -10.22
CA VAL A 35 7.36 -7.66 -10.37
C VAL A 35 5.93 -7.32 -10.73
N TYR A 36 5.42 -7.90 -11.79
CA TYR A 36 4.04 -7.74 -12.24
C TYR A 36 3.25 -9.05 -12.12
N ILE A 37 2.15 -9.02 -11.40
CA ILE A 37 1.21 -10.13 -11.23
C ILE A 37 -0.10 -9.72 -11.92
N LYS A 38 -0.47 -10.43 -12.98
CA LYS A 38 -1.60 -10.07 -13.84
C LYS A 38 -2.55 -11.23 -14.02
N ASN A 39 -3.86 -10.99 -13.82
CA ASN A 39 -4.92 -11.99 -13.97
C ASN A 39 -4.58 -13.30 -13.23
N THR A 40 -4.04 -13.22 -12.02
CA THR A 40 -3.46 -14.36 -11.32
C THR A 40 -3.97 -14.40 -9.89
N ASP A 41 -4.70 -15.43 -9.55
CA ASP A 41 -5.39 -15.56 -8.27
C ASP A 41 -4.69 -16.55 -7.32
N SER A 42 -4.92 -16.37 -6.02
CA SER A 42 -4.51 -17.32 -4.97
C SER A 42 -3.00 -17.61 -4.90
N GLY A 43 -2.18 -16.72 -5.44
CA GLY A 43 -0.72 -16.84 -5.39
C GLY A 43 -0.12 -16.35 -4.07
N THR A 44 1.14 -16.69 -3.85
CA THR A 44 1.91 -16.24 -2.70
C THR A 44 3.24 -15.62 -3.14
N PHE A 45 3.46 -14.37 -2.74
CA PHE A 45 4.71 -13.64 -2.91
C PHE A 45 5.25 -13.28 -1.51
N LYS A 46 6.25 -14.02 -1.03
CA LYS A 46 6.70 -13.84 0.36
C LYS A 46 8.21 -13.89 0.54
N ASP A 47 8.69 -13.23 1.60
CA ASP A 47 10.10 -13.24 1.98
C ASP A 47 11.04 -12.77 0.85
N ASN A 48 10.55 -11.88 -0.03
CA ASN A 48 11.31 -11.37 -1.18
C ASN A 48 11.84 -9.96 -0.91
N THR A 49 12.81 -9.57 -1.70
CA THR A 49 13.36 -8.22 -1.72
C THR A 49 13.20 -7.61 -3.10
N ILE A 50 12.65 -6.39 -3.18
CA ILE A 50 12.61 -5.60 -4.42
C ILE A 50 13.37 -4.30 -4.16
N LEU A 51 14.41 -4.04 -4.95
CA LEU A 51 15.29 -2.88 -4.79
C LEU A 51 15.41 -2.08 -6.08
N ASN A 52 15.40 -0.75 -5.96
CA ASN A 52 15.67 0.15 -7.06
C ASN A 52 14.80 -0.15 -8.29
N SER A 53 13.50 -0.28 -8.08
CA SER A 53 12.56 -0.42 -9.18
C SER A 53 12.25 0.96 -9.74
N ALA A 54 12.87 1.33 -10.84
CA ALA A 54 12.66 2.61 -11.49
C ALA A 54 11.52 2.53 -12.51
N SER A 55 10.76 3.62 -12.62
CA SER A 55 9.81 3.85 -13.70
C SER A 55 9.91 5.32 -14.11
N ASP A 56 10.19 5.58 -15.37
CA ASP A 56 10.47 6.94 -15.87
C ASP A 56 9.33 7.57 -16.67
N ASP A 57 8.28 6.83 -17.04
CA ASP A 57 7.39 7.22 -18.14
C ASP A 57 6.00 7.72 -17.75
N GLY A 58 5.77 8.03 -16.49
CA GLY A 58 4.50 8.61 -16.07
C GLY A 58 3.34 7.62 -15.90
N THR A 59 3.55 6.33 -16.01
CA THR A 59 2.50 5.32 -15.87
C THR A 59 2.25 4.89 -14.42
N ASP A 60 1.05 4.40 -14.17
CA ASP A 60 0.55 4.02 -12.83
C ASP A 60 1.03 2.64 -12.38
N PHE A 61 2.32 2.34 -12.42
CA PHE A 61 2.86 1.05 -11.97
C PHE A 61 3.34 1.06 -10.51
N GLY A 62 3.91 -0.03 -10.06
CA GLY A 62 4.53 -0.18 -8.75
C GLY A 62 5.74 -1.11 -8.81
N ALA A 63 6.60 -1.09 -7.80
CA ALA A 63 7.68 -2.08 -7.73
C ALA A 63 7.12 -3.50 -7.69
N LEU A 64 6.06 -3.72 -6.91
CA LEU A 64 5.22 -4.91 -6.94
C LEU A 64 3.82 -4.48 -7.39
N TYR A 65 3.44 -4.87 -8.60
CA TYR A 65 2.22 -4.43 -9.27
C TYR A 65 1.26 -5.59 -9.53
N LEU A 66 0.00 -5.42 -9.14
CA LEU A 66 -1.06 -6.40 -9.32
C LEU A 66 -2.22 -5.80 -10.11
N THR A 67 -2.67 -6.46 -11.18
CA THR A 67 -3.88 -6.10 -11.92
C THR A 67 -4.78 -7.31 -12.16
N GLY A 68 -6.08 -7.15 -11.92
CA GLY A 68 -7.05 -8.23 -12.12
C GLY A 68 -6.74 -9.49 -11.28
N SER A 69 -5.95 -9.36 -10.24
CA SER A 69 -5.35 -10.49 -9.50
C SER A 69 -5.89 -10.53 -8.07
N LYS A 70 -6.57 -11.61 -7.70
CA LYS A 70 -7.37 -11.69 -6.48
C LYS A 70 -6.82 -12.70 -5.48
N THR A 71 -7.19 -12.51 -4.22
CA THR A 71 -6.93 -13.48 -3.14
C THR A 71 -5.44 -13.85 -2.94
N ASN A 72 -4.52 -13.03 -3.45
CA ASN A 72 -3.08 -13.28 -3.31
C ASN A 72 -2.59 -12.88 -1.91
N LEU A 73 -1.53 -13.54 -1.47
CA LEU A 73 -0.81 -13.23 -0.24
C LEU A 73 0.54 -12.57 -0.55
N LEU A 74 0.71 -11.32 -0.12
CA LEU A 74 1.97 -10.57 -0.16
C LEU A 74 2.50 -10.47 1.26
N GLN A 75 3.56 -11.20 1.61
CA GLN A 75 3.97 -11.33 3.01
C GLN A 75 5.48 -11.22 3.22
N ASN A 76 5.89 -10.50 4.28
CA ASN A 76 7.29 -10.39 4.71
C ASN A 76 8.24 -9.89 3.61
N ASN A 77 7.76 -9.09 2.67
CA ASN A 77 8.61 -8.56 1.61
C ASN A 77 9.25 -7.24 2.04
N THR A 78 10.45 -6.99 1.55
CA THR A 78 11.14 -5.71 1.67
C THR A 78 11.19 -5.03 0.31
N ILE A 79 10.63 -3.82 0.20
CA ILE A 79 10.60 -3.04 -1.04
C ILE A 79 11.22 -1.68 -0.75
N THR A 80 12.25 -1.32 -1.51
CA THR A 80 12.99 -0.07 -1.29
C THR A 80 13.33 0.63 -2.59
N ASN A 81 13.27 1.96 -2.60
CA ASN A 81 13.56 2.80 -3.75
C ASN A 81 12.71 2.44 -4.97
N SER A 82 11.41 2.48 -4.81
CA SER A 82 10.50 2.36 -5.95
C SER A 82 10.37 3.71 -6.66
N GLY A 83 10.57 3.76 -7.96
CA GLY A 83 10.33 4.94 -8.79
C GLY A 83 8.85 5.31 -8.92
N ARG A 84 7.96 4.49 -8.38
CA ARG A 84 6.51 4.71 -8.28
C ARG A 84 6.02 4.29 -6.89
N SER A 85 4.83 3.72 -6.78
CA SER A 85 4.38 3.11 -5.52
C SER A 85 5.17 1.84 -5.22
N GLY A 86 5.43 1.56 -3.95
CA GLY A 86 6.10 0.32 -3.57
C GLY A 86 5.26 -0.91 -3.94
N ILE A 87 3.98 -0.91 -3.51
CA ILE A 87 2.99 -1.92 -3.91
C ILE A 87 1.82 -1.20 -4.58
N HIS A 88 1.32 -1.71 -5.71
CA HIS A 88 0.12 -1.17 -6.35
C HIS A 88 -0.87 -2.29 -6.70
N LEU A 89 -2.06 -2.22 -6.13
CA LEU A 89 -3.21 -3.06 -6.50
C LEU A 89 -4.13 -2.24 -7.38
N LYS A 90 -4.48 -2.73 -8.57
CA LYS A 90 -5.31 -2.01 -9.54
C LYS A 90 -6.29 -2.94 -10.26
N SER A 91 -7.34 -2.35 -10.81
CA SER A 91 -8.26 -3.02 -11.74
C SER A 91 -8.85 -4.31 -11.19
N SER A 92 -9.63 -4.21 -10.12
CA SER A 92 -10.33 -5.33 -9.48
C SER A 92 -9.39 -6.41 -8.89
N SER A 93 -8.21 -5.99 -8.42
CA SER A 93 -7.33 -6.86 -7.62
C SER A 93 -7.87 -6.98 -6.20
N THR A 94 -8.98 -7.70 -6.05
CA THR A 94 -9.76 -7.75 -4.81
C THR A 94 -9.30 -8.85 -3.85
N ASP A 95 -9.68 -8.73 -2.56
CA ASP A 95 -9.44 -9.75 -1.53
C ASP A 95 -7.96 -10.09 -1.26
N ASN A 96 -7.04 -9.23 -1.70
CA ASN A 96 -5.61 -9.48 -1.46
C ASN A 96 -5.22 -9.22 -0.01
N LYS A 97 -4.27 -9.99 0.49
CA LYS A 97 -3.72 -9.92 1.84
C LYS A 97 -2.28 -9.42 1.81
N ILE A 98 -2.04 -8.28 2.45
CA ILE A 98 -0.75 -7.60 2.47
C ILE A 98 -0.27 -7.57 3.92
N TYR A 99 0.61 -8.50 4.29
CA TYR A 99 1.00 -8.71 5.68
C TYR A 99 2.50 -8.55 5.92
N SER A 100 2.85 -7.83 6.96
CA SER A 100 4.23 -7.77 7.49
C SER A 100 5.28 -7.36 6.45
N ASN A 101 4.91 -6.52 5.49
CA ASN A 101 5.86 -5.99 4.51
C ASN A 101 6.50 -4.71 5.05
N THR A 102 7.73 -4.47 4.64
CA THR A 102 8.44 -3.21 4.86
C THR A 102 8.65 -2.52 3.51
N VAL A 103 8.07 -1.34 3.35
CA VAL A 103 8.16 -0.55 2.13
C VAL A 103 8.69 0.83 2.47
N SER A 104 9.76 1.25 1.81
CA SER A 104 10.38 2.54 2.07
C SER A 104 10.88 3.23 0.81
N SER A 105 10.95 4.56 0.87
CA SER A 105 11.52 5.39 -0.19
C SER A 105 10.84 5.17 -1.55
N SER A 106 9.52 5.06 -1.56
CA SER A 106 8.73 5.06 -2.80
C SER A 106 8.56 6.49 -3.29
N TYR A 107 8.67 6.73 -4.60
CA TYR A 107 8.49 8.06 -5.18
C TYR A 107 7.05 8.59 -5.00
N PHE A 108 6.06 7.72 -5.10
CA PHE A 108 4.67 8.01 -4.72
C PHE A 108 4.34 7.36 -3.37
N SER A 109 3.31 6.54 -3.30
CA SER A 109 2.84 5.93 -2.06
C SER A 109 3.59 4.65 -1.70
N GLY A 110 3.70 4.33 -0.43
CA GLY A 110 4.19 3.03 0.01
C GLY A 110 3.34 1.91 -0.55
N ILE A 111 2.00 2.01 -0.39
CA ILE A 111 1.04 1.16 -1.10
C ILE A 111 -0.08 2.01 -1.69
N TYR A 112 -0.50 1.70 -2.92
CA TYR A 112 -1.68 2.25 -3.56
C TYR A 112 -2.68 1.13 -3.88
N ILE A 113 -3.90 1.24 -3.36
CA ILE A 113 -5.02 0.34 -3.61
C ILE A 113 -6.04 1.14 -4.42
N GLN A 114 -6.22 0.77 -5.70
CA GLN A 114 -7.04 1.47 -6.66
C GLN A 114 -8.05 0.53 -7.30
N SER A 115 -9.34 0.85 -7.18
CA SER A 115 -10.43 0.04 -7.74
C SER A 115 -10.27 -1.46 -7.39
N SER A 116 -10.00 -1.75 -6.11
CA SER A 116 -9.60 -3.07 -5.63
C SER A 116 -10.10 -3.31 -4.21
N ASP A 117 -11.35 -3.76 -4.11
CA ASP A 117 -12.08 -3.89 -2.85
C ASP A 117 -11.54 -4.98 -1.92
N ARG A 118 -11.92 -4.89 -0.66
CA ARG A 118 -11.67 -5.90 0.38
C ARG A 118 -10.20 -6.25 0.58
N ALA A 119 -9.32 -5.28 0.33
CA ALA A 119 -7.91 -5.45 0.65
C ALA A 119 -7.71 -5.51 2.18
N LEU A 120 -6.87 -6.44 2.64
CA LEU A 120 -6.49 -6.54 4.05
C LEU A 120 -5.00 -6.21 4.20
N VAL A 121 -4.72 -4.99 4.70
CA VAL A 121 -3.37 -4.46 4.91
C VAL A 121 -3.07 -4.48 6.41
N ARG A 122 -2.19 -5.38 6.85
CA ARG A 122 -1.95 -5.57 8.29
C ARG A 122 -0.47 -5.75 8.64
N ASN A 123 -0.06 -5.15 9.75
CA ASN A 123 1.29 -5.29 10.31
C ASN A 123 2.41 -4.82 9.38
N ASN A 124 2.15 -3.90 8.46
CA ASN A 124 3.17 -3.40 7.55
C ASN A 124 3.82 -2.13 8.07
N THR A 125 5.00 -1.82 7.53
CA THR A 125 5.68 -0.55 7.70
C THR A 125 5.78 0.15 6.35
N PHE A 126 5.24 1.37 6.26
CA PHE A 126 5.33 2.24 5.09
C PHE A 126 5.98 3.56 5.49
N SER A 127 7.16 3.84 4.96
CA SER A 127 7.92 5.02 5.38
C SER A 127 8.62 5.75 4.25
N SER A 128 8.85 7.04 4.47
CA SER A 128 9.64 7.89 3.56
C SER A 128 9.15 7.86 2.12
N SER A 129 7.84 7.77 1.92
CA SER A 129 7.21 7.86 0.59
C SER A 129 7.04 9.33 0.20
N GLY A 130 7.22 9.62 -1.09
CA GLY A 130 7.09 10.98 -1.64
C GLY A 130 5.65 11.50 -1.70
N ASP A 131 4.68 10.65 -1.41
CA ASP A 131 3.25 10.97 -1.33
C ASP A 131 2.71 10.39 -0.01
N HIS A 132 1.93 9.32 -0.01
CA HIS A 132 1.29 8.74 1.17
C HIS A 132 1.97 7.43 1.63
N GLY A 133 1.84 7.10 2.91
CA GLY A 133 2.18 5.77 3.39
C GLY A 133 1.25 4.72 2.77
N ILE A 134 -0.07 4.89 2.99
CA ILE A 134 -1.13 4.08 2.37
C ILE A 134 -2.10 5.00 1.64
N LYS A 135 -2.41 4.69 0.37
CA LYS A 135 -3.46 5.31 -0.43
C LYS A 135 -4.51 4.28 -0.82
N VAL A 136 -5.78 4.58 -0.50
CA VAL A 136 -6.96 3.77 -0.88
C VAL A 136 -7.87 4.65 -1.70
N SER A 137 -8.22 4.24 -2.91
CA SER A 137 -9.10 5.00 -3.80
C SER A 137 -10.04 4.10 -4.56
N SER A 138 -11.34 4.39 -4.50
CA SER A 138 -12.38 3.59 -5.14
C SER A 138 -12.28 2.10 -4.79
N SER A 139 -12.09 1.81 -3.48
CA SER A 139 -11.77 0.46 -3.00
C SER A 139 -12.47 0.19 -1.67
N ASP A 140 -13.70 -0.25 -1.76
CA ASP A 140 -14.60 -0.45 -0.63
C ASP A 140 -14.22 -1.63 0.27
N ASN A 141 -14.74 -1.61 1.50
CA ASN A 141 -14.63 -2.71 2.46
C ASN A 141 -13.18 -3.11 2.81
N SER A 142 -12.23 -2.21 2.61
CA SER A 142 -10.81 -2.48 2.92
C SER A 142 -10.52 -2.34 4.41
N VAL A 143 -9.61 -3.16 4.92
CA VAL A 143 -9.19 -3.13 6.34
C VAL A 143 -7.71 -2.77 6.43
N ILE A 144 -7.44 -1.64 7.08
CA ILE A 144 -6.10 -1.11 7.33
C ILE A 144 -5.82 -1.24 8.84
N ASP A 145 -5.05 -2.26 9.23
CA ASP A 145 -4.95 -2.69 10.62
C ASP A 145 -3.49 -2.84 11.08
N ASN A 146 -3.15 -2.21 12.19
CA ASN A 146 -1.85 -2.34 12.86
C ASN A 146 -0.64 -2.06 11.94
N ASN A 147 -0.70 -1.00 11.13
CA ASN A 147 0.42 -0.58 10.27
C ASN A 147 1.17 0.61 10.90
N THR A 148 2.45 0.72 10.59
CA THR A 148 3.29 1.87 10.92
C THR A 148 3.47 2.74 9.67
N LEU A 149 3.09 4.02 9.76
CA LEU A 149 3.03 4.98 8.67
C LEU A 149 3.85 6.22 9.05
N SER A 150 5.11 6.29 8.63
CA SER A 150 5.99 7.32 9.15
C SER A 150 6.80 8.08 8.10
N SER A 151 6.97 9.37 8.33
CA SER A 151 7.84 10.23 7.52
C SER A 151 7.46 10.24 6.03
N ASN A 152 6.19 10.10 5.71
CA ASN A 152 5.69 10.25 4.35
C ASN A 152 5.39 11.73 4.08
N THR A 153 5.58 12.17 2.83
CA THR A 153 5.51 13.60 2.49
C THR A 153 4.13 14.19 2.72
N ASP A 154 3.06 13.45 2.38
CA ASP A 154 1.69 13.92 2.59
C ASP A 154 1.03 13.21 3.79
N TYR A 155 0.28 12.14 3.56
CA TYR A 155 -0.51 11.49 4.60
C TYR A 155 0.06 10.16 5.02
N GLY A 156 -0.08 9.83 6.30
CA GLY A 156 0.12 8.46 6.74
C GLY A 156 -0.84 7.52 6.02
N LEU A 157 -2.15 7.80 6.15
CA LEU A 157 -3.22 7.10 5.43
C LEU A 157 -4.11 8.11 4.69
N TYR A 158 -4.31 7.89 3.40
CA TYR A 158 -5.26 8.61 2.56
C TYR A 158 -6.33 7.67 2.02
N VAL A 159 -7.61 7.96 2.27
CA VAL A 159 -8.77 7.19 1.76
C VAL A 159 -9.68 8.13 0.99
N SER A 160 -10.03 7.78 -0.23
CA SER A 160 -10.94 8.56 -1.06
C SER A 160 -11.90 7.70 -1.86
N ASN A 161 -13.16 8.13 -1.95
CA ASN A 161 -14.21 7.44 -2.70
C ASN A 161 -14.26 5.93 -2.37
N SER A 162 -14.18 5.59 -1.08
CA SER A 162 -14.05 4.21 -0.63
C SER A 162 -14.88 4.02 0.64
N ASP A 163 -16.01 3.35 0.52
CA ASP A 163 -16.94 3.14 1.61
C ASP A 163 -16.59 1.91 2.47
N ASP A 164 -17.15 1.86 3.69
CA ASP A 164 -16.98 0.74 4.63
C ASP A 164 -15.52 0.41 4.99
N VAL A 165 -14.60 1.38 4.88
CA VAL A 165 -13.19 1.14 5.24
C VAL A 165 -13.00 1.17 6.75
N ILE A 166 -12.24 0.20 7.26
CA ILE A 166 -11.86 0.12 8.67
C ILE A 166 -10.38 0.46 8.83
N ALA A 167 -10.08 1.60 9.47
CA ALA A 167 -8.73 2.00 9.84
C ALA A 167 -8.55 1.84 11.35
N LYS A 168 -7.80 0.82 11.78
CA LYS A 168 -7.65 0.54 13.21
C LYS A 168 -6.23 0.19 13.62
N SER A 169 -5.90 0.54 14.85
CA SER A 169 -4.62 0.19 15.49
C SER A 169 -3.37 0.63 14.71
N ASN A 170 -3.50 1.58 13.78
CA ASN A 170 -2.35 2.08 13.04
C ASN A 170 -1.61 3.14 13.85
N THR A 171 -0.30 3.21 13.64
CA THR A 171 0.54 4.29 14.16
C THR A 171 0.96 5.17 12.99
N ALA A 172 0.53 6.43 12.99
CA ALA A 172 0.95 7.44 12.02
C ALA A 172 1.81 8.49 12.72
N SER A 173 3.00 8.77 12.19
CA SER A 173 3.89 9.77 12.80
C SER A 173 4.75 10.50 11.78
N ASN A 174 5.06 11.77 12.07
CA ASN A 174 5.94 12.58 11.25
C ASN A 174 5.55 12.64 9.76
N ASN A 175 4.26 12.68 9.45
CA ASN A 175 3.76 12.94 8.10
C ASN A 175 3.24 14.40 8.03
N ASN A 176 2.87 14.91 6.85
CA ASN A 176 2.18 16.21 6.78
C ASN A 176 0.83 16.16 7.52
N ALA A 177 0.03 15.11 7.30
CA ALA A 177 -1.10 14.80 8.16
C ALA A 177 -1.18 13.29 8.47
N GLY A 178 -1.87 12.93 9.55
CA GLY A 178 -1.96 11.54 9.99
C GLY A 178 -2.86 10.69 9.12
N LEU A 179 -4.18 10.82 9.32
CA LEU A 179 -5.21 10.04 8.63
C LEU A 179 -6.19 11.00 7.93
N TYR A 180 -6.34 10.86 6.63
CA TYR A 180 -7.22 11.68 5.81
C TYR A 180 -8.26 10.84 5.07
N PHE A 181 -9.53 11.24 5.17
CA PHE A 181 -10.67 10.56 4.58
C PHE A 181 -11.52 11.55 3.78
N SER A 182 -11.79 11.25 2.51
CA SER A 182 -12.56 12.09 1.61
C SER A 182 -13.60 11.32 0.83
N ALA A 183 -14.81 11.85 0.73
CA ALA A 183 -15.91 11.25 -0.04
C ALA A 183 -16.07 9.74 0.22
N SER A 184 -16.03 9.35 1.51
CA SER A 184 -16.00 7.95 1.94
C SER A 184 -16.95 7.76 3.12
N ASP A 185 -17.99 6.97 2.94
CA ASP A 185 -19.05 6.76 3.91
C ASP A 185 -18.84 5.50 4.77
N ASP A 186 -19.58 5.40 5.89
CA ASP A 186 -19.62 4.23 6.79
C ASP A 186 -18.27 3.79 7.37
N MET A 187 -17.36 4.72 7.58
CA MET A 187 -16.00 4.47 8.04
C MET A 187 -15.93 4.10 9.53
N ILE A 188 -14.98 3.22 9.88
CA ILE A 188 -14.60 2.98 11.28
C ILE A 188 -13.13 3.35 11.47
N VAL A 189 -12.87 4.36 12.30
CA VAL A 189 -11.51 4.81 12.65
C VAL A 189 -11.30 4.62 14.15
N SER A 190 -10.51 3.62 14.53
CA SER A 190 -10.44 3.24 15.95
C SER A 190 -9.05 2.80 16.42
N SER A 191 -8.73 3.15 17.66
CA SER A 191 -7.51 2.71 18.33
C SER A 191 -6.21 3.05 17.57
N ASN A 192 -6.22 4.09 16.75
CA ASN A 192 -5.02 4.57 16.08
C ASN A 192 -4.24 5.52 16.99
N THR A 193 -2.93 5.49 16.89
CA THR A 193 -2.02 6.49 17.47
C THR A 193 -1.53 7.41 16.36
N VAL A 194 -1.76 8.71 16.52
CA VAL A 194 -1.46 9.74 15.51
C VAL A 194 -0.68 10.85 16.18
N ASP A 195 0.60 11.03 15.80
CA ASP A 195 1.51 11.89 16.52
C ASP A 195 2.47 12.65 15.59
N ASP A 196 2.85 13.87 15.97
CA ASP A 196 3.83 14.72 15.27
C ASP A 196 3.52 14.94 13.77
N HIS A 197 2.39 15.57 13.49
CA HIS A 197 2.01 15.97 12.13
C HIS A 197 2.08 17.48 11.94
N ALA A 198 2.48 17.91 10.73
CA ALA A 198 2.58 19.34 10.42
C ALA A 198 1.24 20.04 10.26
N SER A 199 0.16 19.30 10.01
CA SER A 199 -1.18 19.83 9.69
C SER A 199 -2.24 19.21 10.60
N HIS A 200 -2.85 18.10 10.23
CA HIS A 200 -3.98 17.51 10.94
C HIS A 200 -3.65 16.08 11.40
N GLY A 201 -4.02 15.73 12.62
CA GLY A 201 -3.97 14.35 13.06
C GLY A 201 -4.94 13.47 12.28
N VAL A 202 -6.23 13.82 12.32
CA VAL A 202 -7.30 13.11 11.59
C VAL A 202 -8.21 14.13 10.92
N TYR A 203 -8.50 13.93 9.65
CA TYR A 203 -9.35 14.83 8.87
C TYR A 203 -10.38 14.07 8.02
N PHE A 204 -11.63 14.54 8.04
CA PHE A 204 -12.73 14.01 7.23
C PHE A 204 -13.34 15.13 6.39
N THR A 205 -13.59 14.87 5.12
CA THR A 205 -14.36 15.76 4.25
C THR A 205 -15.34 14.95 3.40
N ASP A 206 -16.53 15.49 3.16
CA ASP A 206 -17.58 14.88 2.34
C ASP A 206 -17.91 13.42 2.69
N SER A 207 -17.73 13.06 3.96
CA SER A 207 -17.90 11.69 4.44
C SER A 207 -19.02 11.61 5.49
N LYS A 208 -19.86 10.58 5.42
CA LYS A 208 -21.01 10.39 6.29
C LYS A 208 -20.89 9.12 7.12
N ARG A 209 -21.62 9.05 8.23
CA ARG A 209 -21.72 7.87 9.12
C ARG A 209 -20.36 7.34 9.60
N VAL A 210 -19.43 8.26 9.86
CA VAL A 210 -18.10 7.92 10.34
C VAL A 210 -18.15 7.64 11.85
N ARG A 211 -17.54 6.55 12.28
CA ARG A 211 -17.40 6.17 13.69
C ARG A 211 -15.95 6.31 14.13
N VAL A 212 -15.67 7.27 14.97
CA VAL A 212 -14.33 7.52 15.54
C VAL A 212 -14.32 7.14 17.01
N LYS A 213 -13.43 6.23 17.43
CA LYS A 213 -13.36 5.80 18.84
C LYS A 213 -11.95 5.36 19.26
N HIS A 214 -11.61 5.67 20.51
CA HIS A 214 -10.36 5.22 21.16
C HIS A 214 -9.07 5.57 20.42
N ASN A 215 -9.04 6.62 19.60
CA ASN A 215 -7.82 7.06 18.97
C ASN A 215 -7.05 7.99 19.91
N GLU A 216 -5.74 7.93 19.85
CA GLU A 216 -4.85 8.86 20.53
C GLU A 216 -4.23 9.80 19.50
N ILE A 217 -4.51 11.10 19.60
CA ILE A 217 -4.04 12.13 18.67
C ILE A 217 -3.24 13.16 19.47
N LYS A 218 -1.98 13.37 19.10
CA LYS A 218 -1.05 14.28 19.76
C LYS A 218 -0.31 15.13 18.74
N ASN A 219 0.14 16.30 19.17
CA ASN A 219 1.08 17.15 18.42
C ASN A 219 0.74 17.29 16.90
N SER A 220 -0.52 17.65 16.60
CA SER A 220 -1.00 17.75 15.22
C SER A 220 -1.77 19.05 15.00
#